data_4f835893504ff0ed8e3299f3b007c39e
#
_entry.id   4f835893504ff0ed8e3299f3b007c39e
#
_cell.length_a   1.000
_cell.length_b   1.000
_cell.length_c   1.000
_cell.angle_alpha   90.00
_cell.angle_beta   90.00
_cell.angle_gamma   90.00
#
_symmetry.space_group_name_H-M   'P 1'
#
loop_
_entity.id
_entity.type
_entity.pdbx_description
1 polymer ?
#
loop_
_entity_poly.entity_id
_entity_poly.type
_entity_poly.pdbx_seq_one_letter_code
_entity_poly.pdbx_strand_id
1 'polypeptide(L)'
;NEATWGGDKKAEGRLKSLITDPIQPFNQKFLPVIPVPNCCHLIIASNNDWVVPVGVGNRRLVIMQASDERKGDFKYFEQLGNEIQEGGTAAFIGELLERDITKFNPKYLPSGFKNEFEIEQKLHSADSITKWWMECLHQGTFDVYGVDGFLGSIEEKEWQHTAGNIPN
;
A
#
# COMPACT_ATOMS: atom_id res chain seq x y z
N ASN A 1 17.58 -7.39 -0.31
CA ASN A 1 17.25 -6.42 0.75
C ASN A 1 15.76 -6.16 0.69
N GLU A 2 15.02 -6.64 1.68
CA GLU A 2 13.59 -6.35 1.81
C GLU A 2 13.43 -4.87 2.16
N ALA A 3 12.60 -4.17 1.38
CA ALA A 3 12.30 -2.78 1.63
C ALA A 3 11.28 -2.69 2.77
N THR A 4 11.72 -2.32 3.96
CA THR A 4 10.87 -2.01 5.11
C THR A 4 10.70 -0.50 5.21
N TRP A 5 9.64 0.03 4.61
CA TRP A 5 9.30 1.45 4.70
C TRP A 5 8.25 1.73 5.77
N GLY A 6 7.67 0.66 6.32
CA GLY A 6 6.66 0.72 7.37
C GLY A 6 7.19 1.45 8.60
N GLY A 7 6.47 2.50 9.06
CA GLY A 7 6.82 3.27 10.25
C GLY A 7 7.72 4.48 10.04
N ASP A 8 8.42 4.62 8.93
CA ASP A 8 9.22 5.82 8.66
C ASP A 8 8.43 6.89 7.87
N LYS A 9 7.82 7.82 8.59
CA LYS A 9 7.11 8.96 7.98
C LYS A 9 7.99 9.85 7.09
N LYS A 10 9.31 9.90 7.35
CA LYS A 10 10.24 10.67 6.50
C LYS A 10 10.49 9.95 5.17
N ALA A 11 10.49 8.63 5.20
CA ALA A 11 10.62 7.81 4.01
C ALA A 11 9.39 7.95 3.08
N GLU A 12 8.20 8.18 3.63
CA GLU A 12 6.98 8.42 2.84
C GLU A 12 7.13 9.61 1.87
N GLY A 13 7.68 10.72 2.37
CA GLY A 13 7.92 11.91 1.53
C GLY A 13 8.91 11.63 0.40
N ARG A 14 9.98 10.90 0.68
CA ARG A 14 10.97 10.51 -0.32
C ARG A 14 10.40 9.56 -1.36
N LEU A 15 9.59 8.59 -0.95
CA LEU A 15 8.90 7.68 -1.87
C LEU A 15 7.94 8.43 -2.78
N LYS A 16 7.16 9.36 -2.25
CA LYS A 16 6.27 10.23 -3.03
C LYS A 16 7.04 11.06 -4.07
N SER A 17 8.14 11.67 -3.67
CA SER A 17 9.01 12.43 -4.57
C SER A 17 9.60 11.53 -5.68
N LEU A 18 10.12 10.35 -5.32
CA LEU A 18 10.67 9.40 -6.29
C LEU A 18 9.63 8.96 -7.34
N ILE A 19 8.36 8.80 -6.95
CA ILE A 19 7.29 8.37 -7.86
C ILE A 19 6.75 9.53 -8.71
N THR A 20 6.72 10.76 -8.17
CA THR A 20 5.89 11.84 -8.73
C THR A 20 6.70 12.94 -9.37
N ASP A 21 7.90 13.25 -8.85
CA ASP A 21 8.64 14.42 -9.29
C ASP A 21 9.25 14.17 -10.68
N PRO A 22 9.06 15.08 -11.64
CA PRO A 22 9.57 14.90 -13.00
C PRO A 22 11.10 15.00 -13.09
N ILE A 23 11.73 15.60 -12.08
CA ILE A 23 13.17 15.80 -12.00
C ILE A 23 13.65 15.30 -10.63
N GLN A 24 14.71 14.51 -10.63
CA GLN A 24 15.36 14.05 -9.42
C GLN A 24 16.76 14.68 -9.29
N PRO A 25 17.17 15.11 -8.08
CA PRO A 25 18.51 15.58 -7.83
C PRO A 25 19.48 14.39 -7.78
N PHE A 26 20.40 14.32 -8.72
CA PHE A 26 21.48 13.35 -8.67
C PHE A 26 22.65 13.94 -7.90
N ASN A 27 22.96 13.36 -6.75
CA ASN A 27 24.01 13.83 -5.86
C ASN A 27 25.15 12.81 -5.84
N GLN A 28 26.24 13.17 -6.45
CA GLN A 28 27.48 12.39 -6.42
C GLN A 28 28.46 13.06 -5.45
N LYS A 29 29.17 12.24 -4.66
CA LYS A 29 30.15 12.76 -3.68
C LYS A 29 31.20 13.62 -4.37
N PHE A 30 31.43 14.81 -3.84
CA PHE A 30 32.39 15.81 -4.33
C PHE A 30 32.05 16.48 -5.67
N LEU A 31 30.87 16.28 -6.21
CA LEU A 31 30.41 16.96 -7.43
C LEU A 31 29.15 17.79 -7.15
N PRO A 32 28.89 18.83 -7.98
CA PRO A 32 27.64 19.57 -7.89
C PRO A 32 26.43 18.66 -8.12
N VAL A 33 25.32 18.98 -7.45
CA VAL A 33 24.05 18.30 -7.68
C VAL A 33 23.56 18.58 -9.08
N ILE A 34 23.23 17.52 -9.84
CA ILE A 34 22.77 17.60 -11.21
C ILE A 34 21.28 17.26 -11.24
N PRO A 35 20.40 18.10 -11.81
CA PRO A 35 19.01 17.73 -12.05
C PRO A 35 18.93 16.74 -13.22
N VAL A 36 18.32 15.57 -12.99
CA VAL A 36 18.10 14.54 -14.03
C VAL A 36 16.62 14.26 -14.22
N PRO A 37 16.13 14.02 -15.45
CA PRO A 37 14.77 13.58 -15.67
C PRO A 37 14.49 12.29 -14.90
N ASN A 38 13.33 12.23 -14.24
CA ASN A 38 12.91 11.06 -13.50
C ASN A 38 12.22 10.07 -14.43
N CYS A 39 12.88 8.95 -14.71
CA CYS A 39 12.34 7.83 -15.48
C CYS A 39 12.19 6.58 -14.62
N CYS A 40 12.13 6.71 -13.28
CA CYS A 40 12.04 5.60 -12.38
C CYS A 40 10.63 5.02 -12.34
N HIS A 41 10.53 3.71 -12.50
CA HIS A 41 9.37 2.90 -12.15
C HIS A 41 9.76 2.01 -10.98
N LEU A 42 8.86 1.87 -9.99
CA LEU A 42 9.19 1.21 -8.75
C LEU A 42 8.27 -0.01 -8.54
N ILE A 43 8.89 -1.17 -8.33
CA ILE A 43 8.22 -2.39 -7.88
C ILE A 43 8.87 -2.78 -6.55
N ILE A 44 8.03 -2.97 -5.53
CA ILE A 44 8.47 -3.36 -4.19
C ILE A 44 7.84 -4.70 -3.88
N ALA A 45 8.66 -5.69 -3.53
CA ALA A 45 8.21 -6.97 -3.01
C ALA A 45 8.68 -7.11 -1.56
N SER A 46 7.80 -7.59 -0.69
CA SER A 46 8.07 -7.79 0.73
C SER A 46 7.19 -8.88 1.31
N ASN A 47 7.68 -9.58 2.32
CA ASN A 47 6.93 -10.54 3.12
C ASN A 47 6.38 -9.91 4.41
N ASN A 48 6.57 -8.61 4.61
CA ASN A 48 6.06 -7.90 5.78
C ASN A 48 4.60 -7.49 5.60
N ASP A 49 3.83 -7.53 6.66
CA ASP A 49 2.42 -7.09 6.66
C ASP A 49 2.28 -5.60 6.35
N TRP A 50 3.25 -4.79 6.78
CA TRP A 50 3.30 -3.36 6.47
C TRP A 50 4.51 -3.01 5.60
N VAL A 51 4.27 -2.86 4.30
CA VAL A 51 5.32 -2.64 3.29
C VAL A 51 5.60 -1.16 3.06
N VAL A 52 4.54 -0.37 2.89
CA VAL A 52 4.63 1.04 2.52
C VAL A 52 3.61 1.88 3.29
N PRO A 53 3.95 3.12 3.65
CA PRO A 53 2.98 4.04 4.22
C PRO A 53 1.96 4.47 3.17
N VAL A 54 0.69 4.13 3.40
CA VAL A 54 -0.42 4.41 2.48
C VAL A 54 -1.42 5.35 3.14
N GLY A 55 -1.53 6.56 2.64
CA GLY A 55 -2.55 7.51 3.09
C GLY A 55 -3.95 7.19 2.54
N VAL A 56 -4.98 7.75 3.19
CA VAL A 56 -6.39 7.56 2.81
C VAL A 56 -6.66 7.90 1.34
N GLY A 57 -6.01 8.94 0.79
CA GLY A 57 -6.12 9.39 -0.60
C GLY A 57 -5.09 8.76 -1.53
N ASN A 58 -4.71 7.49 -1.34
CA ASN A 58 -3.74 6.83 -2.21
C ASN A 58 -4.18 6.86 -3.68
N ARG A 59 -3.30 7.33 -4.54
CA ARG A 59 -3.45 7.36 -6.00
C ARG A 59 -2.14 7.05 -6.74
N ARG A 60 -1.12 6.58 -6.01
CA ARG A 60 0.22 6.37 -6.53
C ARG A 60 0.70 4.93 -6.45
N LEU A 61 0.15 4.19 -5.49
CA LEU A 61 0.59 2.84 -5.18
C LEU A 61 -0.52 1.86 -5.55
N VAL A 62 -0.18 0.86 -6.33
CA VAL A 62 -0.99 -0.33 -6.58
C VAL A 62 -0.47 -1.41 -5.65
N ILE A 63 -1.34 -1.91 -4.78
CA ILE A 63 -0.98 -2.90 -3.78
C ILE A 63 -1.63 -4.22 -4.17
N MET A 64 -0.82 -5.25 -4.30
CA MET A 64 -1.27 -6.58 -4.66
C MET A 64 -0.69 -7.59 -3.67
N GLN A 65 -1.48 -8.60 -3.36
CA GLN A 65 -1.00 -9.76 -2.62
C GLN A 65 -0.74 -10.90 -3.60
N ALA A 66 0.39 -11.57 -3.43
CA ALA A 66 0.63 -12.83 -4.11
C ALA A 66 -0.26 -13.93 -3.51
N SER A 67 -0.88 -14.74 -4.36
CA SER A 67 -1.68 -15.89 -3.92
C SER A 67 -0.80 -16.97 -3.30
N ASP A 68 -1.29 -17.59 -2.23
CA ASP A 68 -0.65 -18.75 -1.59
C ASP A 68 -0.99 -20.09 -2.27
N GLU A 69 -1.83 -20.09 -3.31
CA GLU A 69 -2.29 -21.31 -3.99
C GLU A 69 -1.16 -22.18 -4.52
N ARG A 70 -0.05 -21.59 -4.91
CA ARG A 70 1.13 -22.28 -5.42
C ARG A 70 2.26 -22.43 -4.39
N LYS A 71 2.00 -22.10 -3.14
CA LYS A 71 2.99 -22.22 -2.08
C LYS A 71 3.41 -23.68 -1.89
N GLY A 72 4.72 -23.94 -2.08
CA GLY A 72 5.26 -25.32 -2.00
C GLY A 72 5.08 -26.16 -3.27
N ASP A 73 4.52 -25.64 -4.35
CA ASP A 73 4.40 -26.32 -5.64
C ASP A 73 5.73 -26.23 -6.43
N PHE A 74 6.72 -27.00 -6.00
CA PHE A 74 8.06 -26.98 -6.60
C PHE A 74 8.04 -27.34 -8.08
N LYS A 75 7.14 -28.23 -8.51
CA LYS A 75 7.03 -28.64 -9.90
C LYS A 75 6.56 -27.50 -10.79
N TYR A 76 5.58 -26.73 -10.32
CA TYR A 76 5.11 -25.54 -11.03
C TYR A 76 6.22 -24.51 -11.20
N PHE A 77 6.96 -24.21 -10.13
CA PHE A 77 8.04 -23.23 -10.19
C PHE A 77 9.25 -23.70 -11.01
N GLU A 78 9.56 -24.99 -11.02
CA GLU A 78 10.58 -25.56 -11.90
C GLU A 78 10.18 -25.38 -13.38
N GLN A 79 8.94 -25.70 -13.75
CA GLN A 79 8.42 -25.50 -15.10
C GLN A 79 8.46 -24.04 -15.52
N LEU A 80 7.99 -23.13 -14.66
CA LEU A 80 8.04 -21.69 -14.88
C LEU A 80 9.49 -21.19 -15.08
N GLY A 81 10.42 -21.68 -14.25
CA GLY A 81 11.85 -21.34 -14.37
C GLY A 81 12.43 -21.77 -15.72
N ASN A 82 12.09 -22.99 -16.21
CA ASN A 82 12.53 -23.49 -17.50
C ASN A 82 11.94 -22.66 -18.66
N GLU A 83 10.65 -22.36 -18.60
CA GLU A 83 9.98 -21.50 -19.59
C GLU A 83 10.64 -20.11 -19.69
N ILE A 84 10.96 -19.49 -18.56
CA ILE A 84 11.66 -18.21 -18.51
C ILE A 84 13.02 -18.29 -19.22
N GLN A 85 13.78 -19.38 -19.00
CA GLN A 85 15.10 -19.58 -19.61
C GLN A 85 15.03 -19.94 -21.09
N GLU A 86 13.99 -20.65 -21.52
CA GLU A 86 13.80 -21.11 -22.89
C GLU A 86 13.15 -20.09 -23.84
N GLY A 87 13.14 -18.80 -23.45
CA GLY A 87 12.66 -17.70 -24.29
C GLY A 87 11.38 -17.05 -23.81
N GLY A 88 10.77 -17.51 -22.72
CA GLY A 88 9.55 -16.94 -22.14
C GLY A 88 9.71 -15.44 -21.78
N THR A 89 10.89 -15.03 -21.34
CA THR A 89 11.17 -13.60 -21.09
C THR A 89 11.04 -12.77 -22.37
N ALA A 90 11.58 -13.24 -23.49
CA ALA A 90 11.49 -12.51 -24.76
C ALA A 90 10.05 -12.46 -25.28
N ALA A 91 9.32 -13.57 -25.19
CA ALA A 91 7.91 -13.63 -25.57
C ALA A 91 7.04 -12.68 -24.73
N PHE A 92 7.25 -12.64 -23.41
CA PHE A 92 6.55 -11.74 -22.49
C PHE A 92 6.83 -10.26 -22.81
N ILE A 93 8.09 -9.90 -23.05
CA ILE A 93 8.46 -8.54 -23.46
C ILE A 93 7.83 -8.19 -24.80
N GLY A 94 7.81 -9.11 -25.76
CA GLY A 94 7.14 -8.93 -27.05
C GLY A 94 5.66 -8.58 -26.88
N GLU A 95 4.92 -9.35 -26.09
CA GLU A 95 3.51 -9.09 -25.77
C GLU A 95 3.32 -7.71 -25.10
N LEU A 96 4.19 -7.35 -24.17
CA LEU A 96 4.10 -6.03 -23.51
C LEU A 96 4.34 -4.87 -24.49
N LEU A 97 5.25 -5.01 -25.43
CA LEU A 97 5.54 -3.99 -26.45
C LEU A 97 4.41 -3.82 -27.47
N GLU A 98 3.66 -4.88 -27.75
CA GLU A 98 2.49 -4.86 -28.66
C GLU A 98 1.23 -4.32 -27.98
N ARG A 99 1.22 -4.24 -26.64
CA ARG A 99 0.04 -3.80 -25.90
C ARG A 99 -0.29 -2.34 -26.14
N ASP A 100 -1.52 -2.06 -26.57
CA ASP A 100 -2.01 -0.69 -26.74
C ASP A 100 -2.21 0.00 -25.40
N ILE A 101 -1.34 0.96 -25.08
CA ILE A 101 -1.39 1.79 -23.89
C ILE A 101 -1.80 3.24 -24.19
N THR A 102 -2.29 3.54 -25.40
CA THR A 102 -2.65 4.92 -25.80
C THR A 102 -3.72 5.54 -24.91
N LYS A 103 -4.61 4.75 -24.36
CA LYS A 103 -5.68 5.17 -23.43
C LYS A 103 -5.28 5.08 -21.95
N PHE A 104 -4.12 4.52 -21.65
CA PHE A 104 -3.65 4.38 -20.28
C PHE A 104 -3.17 5.72 -19.72
N ASN A 105 -3.72 6.11 -18.59
CA ASN A 105 -3.26 7.29 -17.87
C ASN A 105 -2.78 6.88 -16.46
N PRO A 106 -1.48 6.95 -16.17
CA PRO A 106 -0.92 6.53 -14.89
C PRO A 106 -1.39 7.36 -13.68
N LYS A 107 -2.04 8.51 -13.93
CA LYS A 107 -2.62 9.34 -12.85
C LYS A 107 -3.96 8.81 -12.32
N TYR A 108 -4.59 7.91 -13.06
CA TYR A 108 -5.89 7.32 -12.71
C TYR A 108 -5.73 5.82 -12.53
N LEU A 109 -5.68 5.38 -11.29
CA LEU A 109 -5.73 3.95 -10.99
C LEU A 109 -7.15 3.43 -11.30
N PRO A 110 -7.29 2.35 -12.07
CA PRO A 110 -8.57 1.70 -12.28
C PRO A 110 -9.20 1.28 -10.95
N SER A 111 -10.53 1.37 -10.85
CA SER A 111 -11.26 1.05 -9.61
C SER A 111 -11.04 -0.38 -9.09
N GLY A 112 -10.71 -1.33 -9.97
CA GLY A 112 -10.42 -2.72 -9.61
C GLY A 112 -9.13 -2.93 -8.83
N PHE A 113 -8.28 -1.91 -8.69
CA PHE A 113 -7.06 -1.99 -7.87
C PHE A 113 -7.25 -1.56 -6.41
N LYS A 114 -8.46 -1.14 -6.04
CA LYS A 114 -8.82 -0.93 -4.63
C LYS A 114 -9.22 -2.28 -4.05
N ASN A 115 -8.37 -2.84 -3.22
CA ASN A 115 -8.55 -4.16 -2.63
C ASN A 115 -8.41 -4.11 -1.10
N GLU A 116 -8.69 -5.22 -0.45
CA GLU A 116 -8.61 -5.35 1.01
C GLU A 116 -7.19 -5.08 1.54
N PHE A 117 -6.17 -5.48 0.79
CA PHE A 117 -4.76 -5.21 1.13
C PHE A 117 -4.42 -3.72 1.17
N GLU A 118 -4.99 -2.91 0.27
CA GLU A 118 -4.82 -1.47 0.34
C GLU A 118 -5.44 -0.91 1.63
N ILE A 119 -6.58 -1.47 2.06
CA ILE A 119 -7.24 -1.08 3.32
C ILE A 119 -6.35 -1.44 4.51
N GLU A 120 -5.79 -2.64 4.54
CA GLU A 120 -4.86 -3.07 5.59
C GLU A 120 -3.63 -2.17 5.67
N GLN A 121 -2.99 -1.84 4.53
CA GLN A 121 -1.85 -0.92 4.50
C GLN A 121 -2.22 0.48 5.01
N LYS A 122 -3.44 0.97 4.72
CA LYS A 122 -3.96 2.23 5.26
C LYS A 122 -4.14 2.17 6.77
N LEU A 123 -4.67 1.06 7.28
CA LEU A 123 -4.83 0.84 8.73
C LEU A 123 -3.47 0.81 9.43
N HIS A 124 -2.49 0.10 8.87
CA HIS A 124 -1.12 0.10 9.41
C HIS A 124 -0.49 1.50 9.42
N SER A 125 -0.83 2.34 8.46
CA SER A 125 -0.32 3.71 8.32
C SER A 125 -1.09 4.73 9.14
N ALA A 126 -2.28 4.40 9.65
CA ALA A 126 -3.14 5.28 10.41
C ALA A 126 -2.52 5.64 11.78
N ASP A 127 -2.91 6.80 12.32
CA ASP A 127 -2.57 7.16 13.69
C ASP A 127 -3.30 6.27 14.71
N SER A 128 -2.85 6.32 15.96
CA SER A 128 -3.37 5.47 17.04
C SER A 128 -4.85 5.69 17.33
N ILE A 129 -5.34 6.93 17.17
CA ILE A 129 -6.75 7.26 17.42
C ILE A 129 -7.62 6.65 16.31
N THR A 130 -7.21 6.80 15.05
CA THR A 130 -7.90 6.20 13.90
C THR A 130 -7.91 4.68 13.98
N LYS A 131 -6.80 4.04 14.37
CA LYS A 131 -6.73 2.58 14.58
C LYS A 131 -7.70 2.12 15.64
N TRP A 132 -7.65 2.77 16.82
CA TRP A 132 -8.55 2.47 17.91
C TRP A 132 -10.02 2.60 17.48
N TRP A 133 -10.38 3.69 16.78
CA TRP A 133 -11.74 3.90 16.31
C TRP A 133 -12.20 2.83 15.31
N MET A 134 -11.33 2.46 14.37
CA MET A 134 -11.64 1.40 13.40
C MET A 134 -11.81 0.03 14.10
N GLU A 135 -11.03 -0.22 15.13
CA GLU A 135 -11.16 -1.43 15.93
C GLU A 135 -12.49 -1.47 16.70
N CYS A 136 -12.88 -0.36 17.31
CA CYS A 136 -14.21 -0.22 17.93
C CYS A 136 -15.34 -0.48 16.95
N LEU A 137 -15.26 0.09 15.73
CA LEU A 137 -16.25 -0.15 14.68
C LEU A 137 -16.29 -1.62 14.23
N HIS A 138 -15.15 -2.28 14.17
CA HIS A 138 -15.07 -3.68 13.77
C HIS A 138 -15.63 -4.62 14.84
N GLN A 139 -15.37 -4.32 16.12
CA GLN A 139 -15.87 -5.10 17.26
C GLN A 139 -17.34 -4.79 17.59
N GLY A 140 -17.86 -3.67 17.12
CA GLY A 140 -19.21 -3.19 17.45
C GLY A 140 -19.33 -2.67 18.89
N THR A 141 -18.21 -2.55 19.61
CA THR A 141 -18.16 -2.10 21.01
C THR A 141 -17.00 -1.15 21.25
N PHE A 142 -17.09 -0.28 22.22
CA PHE A 142 -15.94 0.45 22.74
C PHE A 142 -15.98 0.54 24.27
N ASP A 143 -14.81 0.50 24.86
CA ASP A 143 -14.65 0.59 26.29
C ASP A 143 -14.63 2.06 26.74
N VAL A 144 -15.36 2.36 27.79
CA VAL A 144 -15.42 3.69 28.39
C VAL A 144 -14.60 3.66 29.69
N TYR A 145 -13.61 4.54 29.76
CA TYR A 145 -12.77 4.71 30.93
C TYR A 145 -13.04 6.07 31.56
N GLY A 146 -13.35 6.09 32.87
CA GLY A 146 -13.44 7.29 33.67
C GLY A 146 -12.14 7.58 34.43
N VAL A 147 -12.18 8.62 35.26
CA VAL A 147 -11.02 9.02 36.10
C VAL A 147 -10.59 7.89 37.03
N ASP A 148 -11.54 7.06 37.47
CA ASP A 148 -11.33 5.96 38.42
C ASP A 148 -11.11 4.60 37.74
N GLY A 149 -11.00 4.53 36.40
CA GLY A 149 -10.76 3.31 35.64
C GLY A 149 -11.89 2.92 34.68
N PHE A 150 -12.00 1.64 34.36
CA PHE A 150 -12.98 1.09 33.43
C PHE A 150 -14.42 1.25 33.93
N LEU A 151 -15.26 1.92 33.15
CA LEU A 151 -16.69 2.15 33.45
C LEU A 151 -17.63 1.15 32.77
N GLY A 152 -17.20 0.54 31.69
CA GLY A 152 -18.00 -0.40 30.92
C GLY A 152 -17.75 -0.32 29.41
N SER A 153 -18.41 -1.19 28.65
CA SER A 153 -18.40 -1.20 27.21
C SER A 153 -19.76 -0.76 26.67
N ILE A 154 -19.75 0.05 25.58
CA ILE A 154 -20.96 0.50 24.90
C ILE A 154 -21.08 -0.31 23.59
N GLU A 155 -22.22 -0.98 23.38
CA GLU A 155 -22.49 -1.73 22.17
C GLU A 155 -23.01 -0.84 21.02
N GLU A 156 -22.83 -1.30 19.77
CA GLU A 156 -23.23 -0.59 18.56
C GLU A 156 -24.70 -0.14 18.58
N LYS A 157 -25.60 -0.92 19.12
CA LYS A 157 -27.03 -0.57 19.25
C LYS A 157 -27.27 0.68 20.08
N GLU A 158 -26.41 0.95 21.06
CA GLU A 158 -26.50 2.13 21.93
C GLU A 158 -25.93 3.37 21.24
N TRP A 159 -24.95 3.21 20.29
CA TRP A 159 -24.39 4.32 19.55
C TRP A 159 -25.43 5.03 18.68
N GLN A 160 -26.34 4.28 18.07
CA GLN A 160 -27.41 4.85 17.21
C GLN A 160 -28.38 5.73 17.99
N HIS A 161 -28.62 5.40 19.25
CA HIS A 161 -29.48 6.20 20.12
C HIS A 161 -28.82 7.48 20.64
N THR A 162 -27.49 7.44 20.86
CA THR A 162 -26.74 8.59 21.40
C THR A 162 -26.46 9.64 20.31
N ALA A 163 -26.24 9.24 19.06
CA ALA A 163 -26.00 10.15 17.94
C ALA A 163 -27.22 11.01 17.56
N GLY A 164 -28.44 10.58 17.91
CA GLY A 164 -29.67 11.34 17.68
C GLY A 164 -29.95 12.45 18.69
N ASN A 165 -29.18 12.53 19.78
CA ASN A 165 -29.45 13.43 20.91
C ASN A 165 -28.36 14.49 21.13
N ILE A 166 -27.55 14.83 20.13
CA ILE A 166 -26.63 15.97 20.25
C ILE A 166 -27.45 17.24 20.04
N PRO A 167 -27.65 18.10 21.07
CA PRO A 167 -28.32 19.39 20.89
C PRO A 167 -27.46 20.27 19.97
N ASN A 168 -28.10 20.96 19.03
CA ASN A 168 -27.49 21.97 18.19
C ASN A 168 -26.87 23.11 19.00
#